data_217c13eb20ea48468e5e2716f5748b81
#
_entry.id   217c13eb20ea48468e5e2716f5748b81
#
_cell.length_a   1.000
_cell.length_b   1.000
_cell.length_c   1.000
_cell.angle_alpha   90.00
_cell.angle_beta   90.00
_cell.angle_gamma   90.00
#
_symmetry.space_group_name_H-M   'P 1'
#
loop_
_entity.id
_entity.type
_entity.pdbx_description
1 polymer ?
#
loop_
_entity_poly.entity_id
_entity_poly.type
_entity_poly.pdbx_seq_one_letter_code
_entity_poly.pdbx_strand_id
1 'polypeptide(L)'
;MLDKSKRYLIVGLGLLGGKYALELSRAGFHVDGINRSEGHLQYALDHGYIASGKTHDFEDLVRQADHIIFGLYPTALLEWFRIYGHLLKEGCIFTDVSGVKTGLVEPIQAMCRPGVEFIASHPMAGRETSSVEHAAEVNFAPANFIVTPTEKNTPEAVQWARELAEVLGFKHICTLTVQEHDRMIGYVSQLCHAIAVSLMCANDNTSLCEYTGDSFRDLTRIARINDKMWAELFLWNKENLISEIDQFSGALNEMRNALVADDREMLEEMFRLSTQRRAAFDKKAP
;
A
#
# COMPACT_ATOMS: atom_id res chain seq x y z
N MET A 1 -18.18 14.18 -7.27
CA MET A 1 -17.40 13.91 -8.51
C MET A 1 -16.25 14.91 -8.56
N LEU A 2 -15.01 14.44 -8.76
CA LEU A 2 -13.82 15.29 -8.75
C LEU A 2 -13.86 16.38 -9.81
N ASP A 3 -13.37 17.57 -9.48
CA ASP A 3 -13.29 18.73 -10.37
C ASP A 3 -12.13 18.60 -11.35
N LYS A 4 -12.41 18.48 -12.64
CA LYS A 4 -11.41 18.32 -13.71
C LYS A 4 -10.56 19.57 -13.97
N SER A 5 -10.93 20.72 -13.43
CA SER A 5 -10.10 21.93 -13.51
C SER A 5 -8.92 21.91 -12.55
N LYS A 6 -8.91 20.96 -11.60
CA LYS A 6 -7.88 20.80 -10.57
C LYS A 6 -6.63 20.11 -11.12
N ARG A 7 -5.47 20.57 -10.67
CA ARG A 7 -4.16 20.03 -11.02
C ARG A 7 -3.72 19.02 -10.01
N TYR A 8 -3.34 17.84 -10.47
CA TYR A 8 -2.78 16.76 -9.68
C TYR A 8 -1.26 16.72 -9.83
N LEU A 9 -0.56 16.47 -8.72
CA LEU A 9 0.88 16.24 -8.71
C LEU A 9 1.16 14.87 -8.11
N ILE A 10 1.89 14.03 -8.82
CA ILE A 10 2.38 12.75 -8.31
C ILE A 10 3.84 12.91 -7.88
N VAL A 11 4.12 12.69 -6.61
CA VAL A 11 5.49 12.70 -6.09
C VAL A 11 5.95 11.26 -5.88
N GLY A 12 6.84 10.80 -6.76
CA GLY A 12 7.29 9.41 -6.81
C GLY A 12 6.54 8.60 -7.87
N LEU A 13 7.11 8.53 -9.07
CA LEU A 13 6.61 7.74 -10.21
C LEU A 13 7.21 6.32 -10.17
N GLY A 14 6.85 5.57 -9.12
CA GLY A 14 7.06 4.14 -9.02
C GLY A 14 5.86 3.36 -9.59
N LEU A 15 5.70 2.11 -9.17
CA LEU A 15 4.59 1.25 -9.59
C LEU A 15 3.22 1.91 -9.30
N LEU A 16 2.97 2.26 -8.04
CA LEU A 16 1.68 2.83 -7.61
C LEU A 16 1.53 4.29 -8.06
N GLY A 17 2.54 5.14 -7.86
CA GLY A 17 2.48 6.53 -8.33
C GLY A 17 2.29 6.63 -9.83
N GLY A 18 2.95 5.79 -10.62
CA GLY A 18 2.74 5.67 -12.06
C GLY A 18 1.33 5.22 -12.42
N LYS A 19 0.76 4.26 -11.65
CA LYS A 19 -0.62 3.81 -11.85
C LYS A 19 -1.63 4.91 -11.56
N TYR A 20 -1.45 5.65 -10.48
CA TYR A 20 -2.29 6.81 -10.17
C TYR A 20 -2.22 7.87 -11.27
N ALA A 21 -1.00 8.20 -11.73
CA ALA A 21 -0.81 9.14 -12.83
C ALA A 21 -1.55 8.70 -14.10
N LEU A 22 -1.39 7.43 -14.49
CA LEU A 22 -2.04 6.84 -15.66
C LEU A 22 -3.57 6.94 -15.59
N GLU A 23 -4.18 6.50 -14.47
CA GLU A 23 -5.65 6.47 -14.38
C GLU A 23 -6.24 7.89 -14.28
N LEU A 24 -5.59 8.82 -13.58
CA LEU A 24 -6.00 10.22 -13.54
C LEU A 24 -5.91 10.87 -14.93
N SER A 25 -4.82 10.67 -15.67
CA SER A 25 -4.67 11.18 -17.04
C SER A 25 -5.72 10.58 -17.99
N ARG A 26 -6.01 9.27 -17.90
CA ARG A 26 -7.08 8.62 -18.67
C ARG A 26 -8.47 9.18 -18.33
N ALA A 27 -8.70 9.56 -17.09
CA ALA A 27 -9.92 10.21 -16.66
C ALA A 27 -10.03 11.68 -17.09
N GLY A 28 -8.97 12.24 -17.71
CA GLY A 28 -8.93 13.59 -18.26
C GLY A 28 -8.54 14.66 -17.26
N PHE A 29 -7.83 14.32 -16.19
CA PHE A 29 -7.22 15.28 -15.26
C PHE A 29 -5.85 15.74 -15.75
N HIS A 30 -5.47 16.97 -15.38
CA HIS A 30 -4.10 17.44 -15.57
C HIS A 30 -3.20 16.89 -14.48
N VAL A 31 -2.22 16.09 -14.86
CA VAL A 31 -1.30 15.39 -13.95
C VAL A 31 0.14 15.81 -14.24
N ASP A 32 0.82 16.33 -13.25
CA ASP A 32 2.25 16.60 -13.27
C ASP A 32 2.99 15.56 -12.40
N GLY A 33 4.29 15.38 -12.62
CA GLY A 33 5.08 14.39 -11.89
C GLY A 33 6.40 14.92 -11.34
N ILE A 34 6.78 14.43 -10.15
CA ILE A 34 8.13 14.61 -9.60
C ILE A 34 8.72 13.23 -9.34
N ASN A 35 9.93 13.00 -9.86
CA ASN A 35 10.62 11.73 -9.61
C ASN A 35 12.15 11.91 -9.61
N ARG A 36 12.88 11.12 -8.84
CA ARG A 36 14.34 11.16 -8.80
C ARG A 36 15.00 10.58 -10.06
N SER A 37 14.38 9.54 -10.64
CA SER A 37 14.86 8.87 -11.84
C SER A 37 14.36 9.62 -13.08
N GLU A 38 15.27 10.13 -13.86
CA GLU A 38 14.96 10.77 -15.14
C GLU A 38 14.32 9.76 -16.12
N GLY A 39 14.81 8.51 -16.15
CA GLY A 39 14.24 7.47 -17.00
C GLY A 39 12.79 7.17 -16.68
N HIS A 40 12.42 7.06 -15.39
CA HIS A 40 11.01 6.86 -15.01
C HIS A 40 10.13 8.09 -15.36
N LEU A 41 10.69 9.29 -15.21
CA LEU A 41 9.98 10.50 -15.55
C LEU A 41 9.73 10.57 -17.07
N GLN A 42 10.77 10.30 -17.86
CA GLN A 42 10.67 10.29 -19.32
C GLN A 42 9.69 9.22 -19.80
N TYR A 43 9.73 8.02 -19.23
CA TYR A 43 8.75 6.97 -19.54
C TYR A 43 7.31 7.44 -19.29
N ALA A 44 7.05 8.09 -18.16
CA ALA A 44 5.72 8.59 -17.83
C ALA A 44 5.25 9.69 -18.78
N LEU A 45 6.16 10.56 -19.25
CA LEU A 45 5.90 11.57 -20.28
C LEU A 45 5.59 10.93 -21.64
N ASP A 46 6.44 10.02 -22.10
CA ASP A 46 6.32 9.38 -23.43
C ASP A 46 5.04 8.55 -23.56
N HIS A 47 4.55 8.00 -22.44
CA HIS A 47 3.33 7.18 -22.40
C HIS A 47 2.08 7.98 -21.98
N GLY A 48 2.18 9.30 -21.83
CA GLY A 48 1.04 10.15 -21.47
C GLY A 48 0.49 9.93 -20.07
N TYR A 49 1.31 9.43 -19.14
CA TYR A 49 0.90 9.29 -17.72
C TYR A 49 0.88 10.64 -17.02
N ILE A 50 1.75 11.56 -17.43
CA ILE A 50 1.84 12.93 -16.93
C ILE A 50 1.95 13.91 -18.10
N ALA A 51 1.46 15.14 -17.89
CA ALA A 51 1.55 16.22 -18.86
C ALA A 51 2.91 16.93 -18.80
N SER A 52 3.48 17.04 -17.60
CA SER A 52 4.82 17.59 -17.37
C SER A 52 5.46 16.98 -16.13
N GLY A 53 6.77 17.12 -15.98
CA GLY A 53 7.44 16.63 -14.78
C GLY A 53 8.87 17.11 -14.65
N LYS A 54 9.41 16.96 -13.43
CA LYS A 54 10.75 17.43 -13.08
C LYS A 54 11.45 16.48 -12.13
N THR A 55 12.78 16.43 -12.22
CA THR A 55 13.64 15.70 -11.26
C THR A 55 14.24 16.64 -10.20
N HIS A 56 14.37 17.91 -10.51
CA HIS A 56 14.91 19.01 -9.69
C HIS A 56 14.21 20.33 -10.04
N ASP A 57 14.38 21.36 -9.23
CA ASP A 57 13.78 22.68 -9.42
C ASP A 57 12.25 22.62 -9.66
N PHE A 58 11.58 21.79 -8.87
CA PHE A 58 10.17 21.43 -9.04
C PHE A 58 9.19 22.22 -8.14
N GLU A 59 9.67 23.21 -7.40
CA GLU A 59 8.88 23.96 -6.42
C GLU A 59 7.68 24.66 -7.05
N ASP A 60 7.76 25.03 -8.31
CA ASP A 60 6.67 25.63 -9.07
C ASP A 60 5.51 24.64 -9.28
N LEU A 61 5.82 23.36 -9.54
CA LEU A 61 4.80 22.30 -9.65
C LEU A 61 4.09 22.10 -8.32
N VAL A 62 4.84 22.10 -7.20
CA VAL A 62 4.26 21.96 -5.85
C VAL A 62 3.31 23.12 -5.54
N ARG A 63 3.72 24.37 -5.83
CA ARG A 63 2.88 25.56 -5.60
C ARG A 63 1.62 25.61 -6.45
N GLN A 64 1.61 24.97 -7.62
CA GLN A 64 0.47 24.98 -8.54
C GLN A 64 -0.52 23.83 -8.25
N ALA A 65 -0.09 22.76 -7.61
CA ALA A 65 -0.92 21.58 -7.37
C ALA A 65 -2.11 21.87 -6.44
N ASP A 66 -3.32 21.49 -6.87
CA ASP A 66 -4.51 21.46 -6.03
C ASP A 66 -4.54 20.19 -5.17
N HIS A 67 -4.04 19.09 -5.75
CA HIS A 67 -3.97 17.80 -5.11
C HIS A 67 -2.61 17.15 -5.31
N ILE A 68 -2.07 16.54 -4.26
CA ILE A 68 -0.79 15.82 -4.34
C ILE A 68 -0.98 14.38 -3.87
N ILE A 69 -0.38 13.45 -4.60
CA ILE A 69 -0.36 12.03 -4.24
C ILE A 69 1.10 11.59 -4.07
N PHE A 70 1.42 11.09 -2.89
CA PHE A 70 2.76 10.63 -2.57
C PHE A 70 2.91 9.13 -2.81
N GLY A 71 3.60 8.76 -3.88
CA GLY A 71 4.06 7.41 -4.18
C GLY A 71 5.44 7.11 -3.58
N LEU A 72 5.68 7.55 -2.33
CA LEU A 72 6.94 7.44 -1.62
C LEU A 72 6.85 6.44 -0.45
N TYR A 73 8.00 5.96 -0.01
CA TYR A 73 8.10 5.21 1.25
C TYR A 73 7.91 6.14 2.46
N PRO A 74 7.47 5.62 3.62
CA PRO A 74 7.11 6.44 4.77
C PRO A 74 8.20 7.44 5.20
N THR A 75 9.44 6.99 5.35
CA THR A 75 10.57 7.85 5.72
C THR A 75 10.81 8.95 4.69
N ALA A 76 10.84 8.57 3.40
CA ALA A 76 11.05 9.52 2.31
C ALA A 76 9.90 10.54 2.20
N LEU A 77 8.66 10.13 2.48
CA LEU A 77 7.51 11.04 2.52
C LEU A 77 7.66 12.07 3.66
N LEU A 78 8.00 11.62 4.87
CA LEU A 78 8.22 12.54 5.99
C LEU A 78 9.35 13.54 5.72
N GLU A 79 10.47 13.07 5.18
CA GLU A 79 11.61 13.93 4.82
C GLU A 79 11.22 14.94 3.75
N TRP A 80 10.54 14.49 2.70
CA TRP A 80 10.06 15.36 1.63
C TRP A 80 9.12 16.43 2.17
N PHE A 81 8.17 16.05 3.02
CA PHE A 81 7.20 16.97 3.57
C PHE A 81 7.82 17.99 4.52
N ARG A 82 8.83 17.63 5.30
CA ARG A 82 9.61 18.58 6.14
C ARG A 82 10.27 19.66 5.31
N ILE A 83 10.77 19.30 4.11
CA ILE A 83 11.52 20.23 3.25
C ILE A 83 10.55 21.09 2.43
N TYR A 84 9.55 20.48 1.80
CA TYR A 84 8.72 21.11 0.76
C TYR A 84 7.28 21.36 1.19
N GLY A 85 6.81 20.85 2.32
CA GLY A 85 5.42 20.98 2.77
C GLY A 85 4.95 22.43 2.91
N HIS A 86 5.87 23.34 3.19
CA HIS A 86 5.58 24.77 3.27
C HIS A 86 5.22 25.40 1.91
N LEU A 87 5.46 24.72 0.80
CA LEU A 87 5.15 25.18 -0.55
C LEU A 87 3.72 24.86 -1.00
N LEU A 88 3.05 23.91 -0.34
CA LEU A 88 1.69 23.51 -0.70
C LEU A 88 0.76 24.72 -0.58
N LYS A 89 -0.04 24.97 -1.60
CA LYS A 89 -0.95 26.12 -1.58
C LYS A 89 -2.13 25.91 -0.61
N GLU A 90 -2.76 26.99 -0.21
CA GLU A 90 -4.00 26.96 0.55
C GLU A 90 -5.10 26.21 -0.24
N GLY A 91 -5.87 25.38 0.43
CA GLY A 91 -6.88 24.50 -0.16
C GLY A 91 -6.32 23.20 -0.76
N CYS A 92 -4.99 22.96 -0.67
CA CYS A 92 -4.41 21.71 -1.14
C CYS A 92 -4.82 20.54 -0.24
N ILE A 93 -5.40 19.52 -0.86
CA ILE A 93 -5.66 18.22 -0.22
C ILE A 93 -4.67 17.21 -0.81
N PHE A 94 -4.02 16.44 0.06
CA PHE A 94 -3.05 15.46 -0.41
C PHE A 94 -3.17 14.12 0.32
N THR A 95 -2.67 13.06 -0.33
CA THR A 95 -2.72 11.69 0.18
C THR A 95 -1.44 10.93 -0.12
N ASP A 96 -1.34 9.73 0.45
CA ASP A 96 -0.22 8.80 0.27
C ASP A 96 -0.71 7.42 -0.21
N VAL A 97 0.25 6.54 -0.52
CA VAL A 97 -0.01 5.13 -0.87
C VAL A 97 0.66 4.17 0.11
N SER A 98 1.16 4.66 1.22
CA SER A 98 1.98 3.87 2.17
C SER A 98 1.19 2.72 2.78
N GLY A 99 1.86 1.59 2.98
CA GLY A 99 1.30 0.40 3.62
C GLY A 99 1.22 0.48 5.16
N VAL A 100 1.66 1.57 5.78
CA VAL A 100 1.61 1.82 7.23
C VAL A 100 1.16 3.25 7.48
N LYS A 101 0.51 3.50 8.63
CA LYS A 101 -0.08 4.79 8.97
C LYS A 101 0.40 5.34 10.32
N THR A 102 0.60 4.48 11.30
CA THR A 102 1.15 4.87 12.60
C THR A 102 2.54 5.49 12.44
N GLY A 103 2.80 6.60 13.13
CA GLY A 103 4.06 7.34 13.00
C GLY A 103 4.19 8.20 11.72
N LEU A 104 3.28 8.05 10.74
CA LEU A 104 3.25 8.82 9.51
C LEU A 104 2.18 9.94 9.56
N VAL A 105 0.95 9.56 9.88
CA VAL A 105 -0.22 10.46 9.75
C VAL A 105 -0.12 11.64 10.69
N GLU A 106 0.07 11.40 11.97
CA GLU A 106 0.10 12.46 12.99
C GLU A 106 1.23 13.47 12.75
N PRO A 107 2.51 13.06 12.51
CA PRO A 107 3.59 14.00 12.21
C PRO A 107 3.33 14.85 10.96
N ILE A 108 2.80 14.28 9.89
CA ILE A 108 2.48 15.05 8.66
C ILE A 108 1.37 16.06 8.97
N GLN A 109 0.28 15.63 9.59
CA GLN A 109 -0.82 16.54 9.96
C GLN A 109 -0.42 17.62 10.94
N ALA A 110 0.56 17.37 11.81
CA ALA A 110 1.12 18.38 12.72
C ALA A 110 1.94 19.45 11.98
N MET A 111 2.53 19.13 10.84
CA MET A 111 3.29 20.04 9.99
C MET A 111 2.42 20.78 8.96
N CYS A 112 1.17 20.37 8.75
CA CYS A 112 0.27 21.02 7.81
C CYS A 112 -0.06 22.44 8.28
N ARG A 113 0.00 23.38 7.34
CA ARG A 113 -0.47 24.77 7.55
C ARG A 113 -2.01 24.81 7.53
N PRO A 114 -2.65 25.82 8.14
CA PRO A 114 -4.08 26.04 7.97
C PRO A 114 -4.47 26.06 6.48
N GLY A 115 -5.55 25.38 6.14
CA GLY A 115 -6.02 25.26 4.77
C GLY A 115 -5.30 24.21 3.91
N VAL A 116 -4.32 23.47 4.45
CA VAL A 116 -3.66 22.34 3.79
C VAL A 116 -4.01 21.05 4.54
N GLU A 117 -4.48 20.03 3.85
CA GLU A 117 -5.03 18.86 4.51
C GLU A 117 -4.45 17.53 3.99
N PHE A 118 -3.94 16.74 4.92
CA PHE A 118 -3.49 15.36 4.66
C PHE A 118 -4.59 14.38 5.02
N ILE A 119 -5.08 13.65 4.04
CA ILE A 119 -5.95 12.48 4.22
C ILE A 119 -5.21 11.21 3.80
N ALA A 120 -4.90 10.36 4.76
CA ALA A 120 -4.11 9.17 4.50
C ALA A 120 -4.95 8.08 3.83
N SER A 121 -4.36 7.36 2.87
CA SER A 121 -5.02 6.26 2.18
C SER A 121 -4.05 5.13 1.81
N HIS A 122 -4.59 3.92 1.60
CA HIS A 122 -3.81 2.76 1.24
C HIS A 122 -4.50 1.95 0.14
N PRO A 123 -3.96 1.93 -1.08
CA PRO A 123 -4.40 1.03 -2.14
C PRO A 123 -3.82 -0.37 -1.89
N MET A 124 -4.66 -1.34 -1.58
CA MET A 124 -4.27 -2.74 -1.36
C MET A 124 -3.99 -3.47 -2.69
N ALA A 125 -3.10 -2.91 -3.51
CA ALA A 125 -2.88 -3.34 -4.90
C ALA A 125 -1.39 -3.40 -5.28
N GLY A 126 -0.51 -3.77 -4.35
CA GLY A 126 0.91 -4.00 -4.61
C GLY A 126 1.16 -5.23 -5.47
N ARG A 127 2.32 -5.26 -6.14
CA ARG A 127 2.87 -6.41 -6.86
C ARG A 127 4.35 -6.59 -6.51
N GLU A 128 4.88 -7.74 -6.84
CA GLU A 128 6.30 -8.07 -6.64
C GLU A 128 7.23 -7.34 -7.64
N THR A 129 6.66 -6.73 -8.69
CA THR A 129 7.37 -5.85 -9.63
C THR A 129 7.40 -4.42 -9.09
N SER A 130 8.42 -3.69 -9.46
CA SER A 130 8.59 -2.26 -9.15
C SER A 130 8.75 -1.47 -10.45
N SER A 131 8.70 -0.13 -10.33
CA SER A 131 8.91 0.80 -11.44
C SER A 131 7.64 1.19 -12.20
N VAL A 132 7.72 2.34 -12.89
CA VAL A 132 6.61 2.94 -13.64
C VAL A 132 6.25 2.15 -14.89
N GLU A 133 7.20 1.43 -15.48
CA GLU A 133 7.01 0.60 -16.69
C GLU A 133 5.97 -0.51 -16.45
N HIS A 134 5.85 -0.99 -15.22
CA HIS A 134 4.86 -1.99 -14.81
C HIS A 134 3.55 -1.41 -14.27
N ALA A 135 3.41 -0.09 -14.22
CA ALA A 135 2.25 0.56 -13.65
C ALA A 135 0.93 0.20 -14.37
N ALA A 136 0.98 0.06 -15.69
CA ALA A 136 -0.19 -0.32 -16.49
C ALA A 136 -0.72 -1.73 -16.16
N GLU A 137 0.12 -2.62 -15.66
CA GLU A 137 -0.24 -3.98 -15.30
C GLU A 137 -1.02 -4.08 -13.98
N VAL A 138 -0.98 -3.04 -13.14
CA VAL A 138 -1.71 -3.01 -11.86
C VAL A 138 -3.20 -2.88 -12.13
N ASN A 139 -4.00 -3.75 -11.51
CA ASN A 139 -5.45 -3.71 -11.59
C ASN A 139 -6.04 -3.32 -10.23
N PHE A 140 -6.68 -2.17 -10.16
CA PHE A 140 -7.32 -1.67 -8.94
C PHE A 140 -8.72 -2.21 -8.69
N ALA A 141 -9.41 -2.74 -9.72
CA ALA A 141 -10.80 -3.15 -9.61
C ALA A 141 -11.08 -4.25 -8.56
N PRO A 142 -10.23 -5.29 -8.40
CA PRO A 142 -10.44 -6.32 -7.38
C PRO A 142 -9.83 -5.95 -6.01
N ALA A 143 -9.10 -4.84 -5.93
CA ALA A 143 -8.39 -4.44 -4.73
C ALA A 143 -9.26 -3.58 -3.81
N ASN A 144 -8.93 -3.57 -2.52
CA ASN A 144 -9.53 -2.66 -1.56
C ASN A 144 -8.77 -1.33 -1.54
N PHE A 145 -9.51 -0.24 -1.32
CA PHE A 145 -8.93 1.06 -1.00
C PHE A 145 -9.34 1.45 0.42
N ILE A 146 -8.35 1.71 1.27
CA ILE A 146 -8.60 2.05 2.67
C ILE A 146 -8.32 3.54 2.86
N VAL A 147 -9.31 4.28 3.36
CA VAL A 147 -9.16 5.67 3.80
C VAL A 147 -9.00 5.67 5.31
N THR A 148 -8.00 6.38 5.83
CA THR A 148 -7.74 6.44 7.28
C THR A 148 -7.85 7.89 7.78
N PRO A 149 -9.09 8.40 7.96
CA PRO A 149 -9.31 9.75 8.46
C PRO A 149 -8.97 9.86 9.94
N THR A 150 -8.65 11.07 10.35
CA THR A 150 -8.50 11.48 11.75
C THR A 150 -9.47 12.61 12.08
N GLU A 151 -9.54 13.03 13.33
CA GLU A 151 -10.33 14.18 13.75
C GLU A 151 -9.90 15.52 13.09
N LYS A 152 -8.70 15.56 12.50
CA LYS A 152 -8.20 16.73 11.75
C LYS A 152 -8.68 16.78 10.32
N ASN A 153 -9.36 15.74 9.84
CA ASN A 153 -9.85 15.70 8.47
C ASN A 153 -11.26 16.25 8.34
N THR A 154 -11.45 17.11 7.34
CA THR A 154 -12.78 17.59 6.96
C THR A 154 -13.56 16.50 6.23
N PRO A 155 -14.93 16.55 6.28
CA PRO A 155 -15.74 15.66 5.46
C PRO A 155 -15.42 15.75 3.96
N GLU A 156 -15.04 16.94 3.50
CA GLU A 156 -14.65 17.23 2.11
C GLU A 156 -13.39 16.44 1.70
N ALA A 157 -12.37 16.42 2.54
CA ALA A 157 -11.15 15.66 2.26
C ALA A 157 -11.40 14.14 2.26
N VAL A 158 -12.24 13.65 3.19
CA VAL A 158 -12.64 12.24 3.21
C VAL A 158 -13.42 11.87 1.94
N GLN A 159 -14.36 12.74 1.53
CA GLN A 159 -15.12 12.54 0.31
C GLN A 159 -14.22 12.58 -0.93
N TRP A 160 -13.28 13.54 -0.99
CA TRP A 160 -12.28 13.61 -2.06
C TRP A 160 -11.48 12.31 -2.19
N ALA A 161 -10.99 11.75 -1.08
CA ALA A 161 -10.22 10.50 -1.11
C ALA A 161 -11.07 9.31 -1.64
N ARG A 162 -12.35 9.25 -1.30
CA ARG A 162 -13.28 8.24 -1.81
C ARG A 162 -13.54 8.40 -3.31
N GLU A 163 -13.81 9.62 -3.75
CA GLU A 163 -14.02 9.92 -5.19
C GLU A 163 -12.74 9.69 -5.99
N LEU A 164 -11.55 9.96 -5.43
CA LEU A 164 -10.27 9.61 -6.02
C LEU A 164 -10.17 8.09 -6.24
N ALA A 165 -10.50 7.29 -5.24
CA ALA A 165 -10.50 5.84 -5.36
C ALA A 165 -11.45 5.33 -6.45
N GLU A 166 -12.64 5.91 -6.57
CA GLU A 166 -13.61 5.59 -7.62
C GLU A 166 -13.06 5.90 -9.01
N VAL A 167 -12.45 7.08 -9.20
CA VAL A 167 -11.79 7.48 -10.46
C VAL A 167 -10.65 6.55 -10.82
N LEU A 168 -9.88 6.08 -9.83
CA LEU A 168 -8.81 5.10 -10.02
C LEU A 168 -9.33 3.70 -10.34
N GLY A 169 -10.63 3.44 -10.21
CA GLY A 169 -11.27 2.18 -10.57
C GLY A 169 -11.42 1.18 -9.42
N PHE A 170 -11.18 1.58 -8.16
CA PHE A 170 -11.46 0.73 -7.00
C PHE A 170 -12.98 0.52 -6.82
N LYS A 171 -13.39 -0.72 -6.59
CA LYS A 171 -14.79 -1.08 -6.33
C LYS A 171 -15.09 -1.27 -4.85
N HIS A 172 -14.08 -1.46 -4.03
CA HIS A 172 -14.19 -1.68 -2.60
C HIS A 172 -13.42 -0.59 -1.85
N ILE A 173 -14.18 0.33 -1.24
CA ILE A 173 -13.63 1.46 -0.48
C ILE A 173 -14.13 1.36 0.95
N CYS A 174 -13.22 1.23 1.89
CA CYS A 174 -13.53 1.16 3.31
C CYS A 174 -12.81 2.27 4.09
N THR A 175 -13.25 2.46 5.33
CA THR A 175 -12.65 3.44 6.24
C THR A 175 -12.27 2.72 7.52
N LEU A 176 -11.05 2.94 7.98
CA LEU A 176 -10.51 2.44 9.25
C LEU A 176 -9.83 3.61 9.99
N THR A 177 -9.76 3.52 11.29
CA THR A 177 -8.82 4.36 12.05
C THR A 177 -7.37 3.97 11.71
N VAL A 178 -6.42 4.85 12.00
CA VAL A 178 -4.97 4.58 11.81
C VAL A 178 -4.56 3.29 12.53
N GLN A 179 -5.03 3.09 13.76
CA GLN A 179 -4.68 1.93 14.58
C GLN A 179 -5.32 0.64 14.06
N GLU A 180 -6.61 0.69 13.67
CA GLU A 180 -7.29 -0.46 13.05
C GLU A 180 -6.63 -0.85 11.72
N HIS A 181 -6.24 0.14 10.90
CA HIS A 181 -5.53 -0.09 9.66
C HIS A 181 -4.24 -0.87 9.91
N ASP A 182 -3.35 -0.36 10.76
CA ASP A 182 -2.03 -0.96 10.95
C ASP A 182 -2.10 -2.33 11.62
N ARG A 183 -3.05 -2.53 12.56
CA ARG A 183 -3.32 -3.85 13.12
C ARG A 183 -3.79 -4.83 12.03
N MET A 184 -4.72 -4.40 11.17
CA MET A 184 -5.24 -5.26 10.10
C MET A 184 -4.16 -5.58 9.07
N ILE A 185 -3.33 -4.60 8.68
CA ILE A 185 -2.20 -4.80 7.76
C ILE A 185 -1.15 -5.73 8.38
N GLY A 186 -0.92 -5.65 9.69
CA GLY A 186 -0.07 -6.60 10.43
C GLY A 186 -0.47 -8.04 10.13
N TYR A 187 -1.75 -8.35 10.21
CA TYR A 187 -2.27 -9.69 9.97
C TYR A 187 -2.38 -10.05 8.48
N VAL A 188 -3.16 -9.29 7.69
CA VAL A 188 -3.54 -9.72 6.32
C VAL A 188 -2.46 -9.54 5.28
N SER A 189 -1.39 -8.80 5.61
CA SER A 189 -0.29 -8.51 4.69
C SER A 189 1.08 -8.87 5.29
N GLN A 190 1.49 -8.20 6.38
CA GLN A 190 2.86 -8.31 6.88
C GLN A 190 3.15 -9.71 7.45
N LEU A 191 2.23 -10.30 8.21
CA LEU A 191 2.38 -11.68 8.67
C LEU A 191 2.49 -12.66 7.52
N CYS A 192 1.70 -12.50 6.45
CA CYS A 192 1.79 -13.37 5.27
C CYS A 192 3.19 -13.33 4.64
N HIS A 193 3.78 -12.13 4.53
CA HIS A 193 5.15 -11.99 4.02
C HIS A 193 6.18 -12.56 5.00
N ALA A 194 6.01 -12.34 6.30
CA ALA A 194 6.88 -12.91 7.33
C ALA A 194 6.89 -14.45 7.27
N ILE A 195 5.71 -15.07 7.12
CA ILE A 195 5.58 -16.53 6.97
C ILE A 195 6.29 -17.01 5.69
N ALA A 196 6.02 -16.38 4.56
CA ALA A 196 6.61 -16.78 3.28
C ALA A 196 8.15 -16.67 3.29
N VAL A 197 8.68 -15.56 3.82
CA VAL A 197 10.13 -15.34 3.95
C VAL A 197 10.75 -16.35 4.93
N SER A 198 10.13 -16.53 6.10
CA SER A 198 10.62 -17.48 7.11
C SER A 198 10.61 -18.91 6.59
N LEU A 199 9.59 -19.32 5.85
CA LEU A 199 9.50 -20.63 5.22
C LEU A 199 10.65 -20.85 4.22
N MET A 200 10.96 -19.85 3.40
CA MET A 200 12.09 -19.93 2.46
C MET A 200 13.44 -19.95 3.16
N CYS A 201 13.57 -19.30 4.31
CA CYS A 201 14.81 -19.27 5.10
C CYS A 201 14.97 -20.51 6.01
N ALA A 202 13.91 -21.28 6.26
CA ALA A 202 13.94 -22.43 7.16
C ALA A 202 14.62 -23.66 6.57
N ASN A 203 14.88 -23.71 5.28
CA ASN A 203 15.48 -24.84 4.58
C ASN A 203 16.47 -24.36 3.52
N ASP A 204 17.68 -24.89 3.54
CA ASP A 204 18.80 -24.55 2.65
C ASP A 204 18.97 -25.51 1.46
N ASN A 205 18.08 -26.49 1.28
CA ASN A 205 18.14 -27.44 0.19
C ASN A 205 17.90 -26.75 -1.17
N THR A 206 18.96 -26.65 -1.97
CA THR A 206 18.93 -26.00 -3.28
C THR A 206 18.16 -26.79 -4.35
N SER A 207 17.87 -28.06 -4.12
CA SER A 207 17.09 -28.93 -5.02
C SER A 207 15.57 -28.91 -4.75
N LEU A 208 15.08 -28.09 -3.83
CA LEU A 208 13.66 -28.03 -3.51
C LEU A 208 12.76 -27.77 -4.73
N CYS A 209 13.26 -27.04 -5.72
CA CYS A 209 12.51 -26.75 -6.95
C CYS A 209 12.13 -28.01 -7.75
N GLU A 210 12.87 -29.11 -7.59
CA GLU A 210 12.59 -30.39 -8.26
C GLU A 210 11.41 -31.16 -7.62
N TYR A 211 11.06 -30.80 -6.37
CA TYR A 211 10.06 -31.52 -5.56
C TYR A 211 8.81 -30.67 -5.24
N THR A 212 8.80 -29.39 -5.62
CA THR A 212 7.72 -28.47 -5.23
C THR A 212 6.49 -28.61 -6.10
N GLY A 213 5.32 -28.66 -5.47
CA GLY A 213 4.02 -28.53 -6.09
C GLY A 213 3.47 -27.09 -6.01
N ASP A 214 2.23 -26.90 -6.46
CA ASP A 214 1.59 -25.57 -6.52
C ASP A 214 1.40 -24.97 -5.12
N SER A 215 1.06 -25.79 -4.12
CA SER A 215 0.88 -25.32 -2.73
C SER A 215 2.10 -24.58 -2.18
N PHE A 216 3.31 -25.10 -2.45
CA PHE A 216 4.52 -24.43 -2.01
C PHE A 216 4.78 -23.15 -2.81
N ARG A 217 4.59 -23.20 -4.12
CA ARG A 217 4.74 -22.01 -5.00
C ARG A 217 3.78 -20.91 -4.64
N ASP A 218 2.51 -21.24 -4.38
CA ASP A 218 1.49 -20.26 -4.02
C ASP A 218 1.81 -19.61 -2.67
N LEU A 219 2.19 -20.39 -1.66
CA LEU A 219 2.51 -19.90 -0.32
C LEU A 219 3.77 -19.04 -0.30
N THR A 220 4.77 -19.38 -1.13
CA THR A 220 6.06 -18.67 -1.16
C THR A 220 6.19 -17.63 -2.27
N ARG A 221 5.16 -17.42 -3.09
CA ARG A 221 5.17 -16.45 -4.19
C ARG A 221 5.61 -15.06 -3.74
N ILE A 222 5.12 -14.61 -2.58
CA ILE A 222 5.40 -13.30 -1.99
C ILE A 222 6.73 -13.23 -1.22
N ALA A 223 7.49 -14.33 -1.13
CA ALA A 223 8.82 -14.33 -0.51
C ALA A 223 9.88 -13.64 -1.38
N ARG A 224 9.62 -13.46 -2.69
CA ARG A 224 10.44 -12.58 -3.53
C ARG A 224 10.10 -11.13 -3.22
N ILE A 225 10.87 -10.52 -2.34
CA ILE A 225 10.52 -9.31 -1.62
C ILE A 225 11.50 -8.17 -1.94
N ASN A 226 11.02 -6.92 -1.94
CA ASN A 226 11.90 -5.76 -1.91
C ASN A 226 12.39 -5.57 -0.47
N ASP A 227 13.64 -5.96 -0.22
CA ASP A 227 14.25 -6.04 1.11
C ASP A 227 14.19 -4.71 1.88
N LYS A 228 14.55 -3.60 1.23
CA LYS A 228 14.58 -2.27 1.86
C LYS A 228 13.17 -1.78 2.22
N MET A 229 12.24 -1.89 1.28
CA MET A 229 10.86 -1.47 1.51
C MET A 229 10.21 -2.27 2.64
N TRP A 230 10.33 -3.60 2.59
CA TRP A 230 9.66 -4.45 3.59
C TRP A 230 10.30 -4.36 4.96
N ALA A 231 11.64 -4.20 5.05
CA ALA A 231 12.29 -3.93 6.32
C ALA A 231 11.77 -2.62 6.94
N GLU A 232 11.61 -1.56 6.15
CA GLU A 232 11.02 -0.30 6.61
C GLU A 232 9.58 -0.49 7.09
N LEU A 233 8.70 -1.12 6.29
CA LEU A 233 7.30 -1.35 6.63
C LEU A 233 7.13 -2.22 7.89
N PHE A 234 7.96 -3.26 8.06
CA PHE A 234 7.95 -4.10 9.25
C PHE A 234 8.34 -3.32 10.51
N LEU A 235 9.39 -2.50 10.42
CA LEU A 235 9.86 -1.71 11.54
C LEU A 235 8.87 -0.60 11.93
N TRP A 236 8.17 -0.01 10.97
CA TRP A 236 7.14 0.99 11.24
C TRP A 236 5.89 0.42 11.92
N ASN A 237 5.57 -0.86 11.68
CA ASN A 237 4.42 -1.56 12.27
C ASN A 237 4.86 -2.66 13.25
N LYS A 238 6.03 -2.52 13.85
CA LYS A 238 6.74 -3.55 14.57
C LYS A 238 5.89 -4.23 15.68
N GLU A 239 5.23 -3.44 16.50
CA GLU A 239 4.48 -3.95 17.65
C GLU A 239 3.29 -4.82 17.21
N ASN A 240 2.53 -4.37 16.20
CA ASN A 240 1.44 -5.15 15.65
C ASN A 240 1.96 -6.44 14.99
N LEU A 241 3.01 -6.35 14.19
CA LEU A 241 3.57 -7.52 13.51
C LEU A 241 4.13 -8.55 14.50
N ILE A 242 4.83 -8.14 15.56
CA ILE A 242 5.30 -9.04 16.61
C ILE A 242 4.13 -9.76 17.24
N SER A 243 3.06 -9.04 17.64
CA SER A 243 1.86 -9.64 18.20
C SER A 243 1.23 -10.70 17.28
N GLU A 244 1.16 -10.42 15.98
CA GLU A 244 0.59 -11.36 15.01
C GLU A 244 1.51 -12.58 14.77
N ILE A 245 2.83 -12.40 14.78
CA ILE A 245 3.80 -13.51 14.73
C ILE A 245 3.68 -14.40 15.96
N ASP A 246 3.53 -13.84 17.15
CA ASP A 246 3.37 -14.59 18.39
C ASP A 246 2.09 -15.43 18.39
N GLN A 247 0.96 -14.84 17.96
CA GLN A 247 -0.30 -15.55 17.82
C GLN A 247 -0.23 -16.68 16.79
N PHE A 248 0.37 -16.42 15.63
CA PHE A 248 0.59 -17.44 14.61
C PHE A 248 1.49 -18.56 15.08
N SER A 249 2.58 -18.23 15.77
CA SER A 249 3.50 -19.21 16.35
C SER A 249 2.80 -20.07 17.41
N GLY A 250 1.92 -19.47 18.21
CA GLY A 250 1.06 -20.18 19.14
C GLY A 250 0.19 -21.22 18.45
N ALA A 251 -0.55 -20.83 17.41
CA ALA A 251 -1.39 -21.75 16.64
C ALA A 251 -0.58 -22.86 15.94
N LEU A 252 0.62 -22.54 15.44
CA LEU A 252 1.52 -23.54 14.86
C LEU A 252 2.02 -24.55 15.91
N ASN A 253 2.30 -24.08 17.13
CA ASN A 253 2.70 -24.92 18.25
C ASN A 253 1.54 -25.82 18.74
N GLU A 254 0.30 -25.36 18.72
CA GLU A 254 -0.89 -26.20 19.01
C GLU A 254 -0.97 -27.36 18.02
N MET A 255 -0.85 -27.10 16.73
CA MET A 255 -0.83 -28.14 15.69
C MET A 255 0.34 -29.13 15.91
N ARG A 256 1.53 -28.61 16.20
CA ARG A 256 2.70 -29.44 16.51
C ARG A 256 2.45 -30.35 17.74
N ASN A 257 1.85 -29.83 18.79
CA ASN A 257 1.58 -30.59 20.01
C ASN A 257 0.54 -31.67 19.73
N ALA A 258 -0.51 -31.41 18.96
CA ALA A 258 -1.46 -32.40 18.50
C ALA A 258 -0.79 -33.53 17.71
N LEU A 259 0.15 -33.22 16.85
CA LEU A 259 0.96 -34.19 16.09
C LEU A 259 1.83 -35.05 17.06
N VAL A 260 2.48 -34.45 18.05
CA VAL A 260 3.31 -35.16 19.01
C VAL A 260 2.47 -36.12 19.88
N ALA A 261 1.22 -35.75 20.16
CA ALA A 261 0.30 -36.56 20.95
C ALA A 261 -0.52 -37.59 20.14
N ASP A 262 -0.32 -37.67 18.83
CA ASP A 262 -1.18 -38.42 17.90
C ASP A 262 -2.68 -38.04 18.02
N ASP A 263 -2.97 -36.79 18.44
CA ASP A 263 -4.32 -36.28 18.66
C ASP A 263 -5.02 -35.95 17.34
N ARG A 264 -5.61 -36.96 16.77
CA ARG A 264 -6.36 -36.87 15.51
C ARG A 264 -7.59 -35.96 15.63
N GLU A 265 -8.27 -35.99 16.74
CA GLU A 265 -9.51 -35.25 16.95
C GLU A 265 -9.23 -33.72 16.93
N MET A 266 -8.20 -33.29 17.63
CA MET A 266 -7.72 -31.90 17.64
C MET A 266 -7.31 -31.45 16.23
N LEU A 267 -6.56 -32.26 15.50
CA LEU A 267 -6.16 -31.92 14.11
C LEU A 267 -7.39 -31.75 13.20
N GLU A 268 -8.36 -32.65 13.27
CA GLU A 268 -9.59 -32.57 12.48
C GLU A 268 -10.42 -31.34 12.85
N GLU A 269 -10.45 -30.95 14.14
CA GLU A 269 -11.11 -29.72 14.58
C GLU A 269 -10.45 -28.48 14.01
N MET A 270 -9.12 -28.38 14.05
CA MET A 270 -8.36 -27.28 13.44
C MET A 270 -8.62 -27.19 11.94
N PHE A 271 -8.67 -28.31 11.22
CA PHE A 271 -8.94 -28.33 9.77
C PHE A 271 -10.36 -27.89 9.46
N ARG A 272 -11.36 -28.32 10.23
CA ARG A 272 -12.75 -27.86 10.08
C ARG A 272 -12.88 -26.36 10.29
N LEU A 273 -12.27 -25.85 11.37
CA LEU A 273 -12.27 -24.41 11.66
C LEU A 273 -11.60 -23.59 10.55
N SER A 274 -10.45 -24.05 10.05
CA SER A 274 -9.75 -23.42 8.95
C SER A 274 -10.62 -23.37 7.69
N THR A 275 -11.23 -24.48 7.31
CA THR A 275 -12.12 -24.58 6.14
C THR A 275 -13.32 -23.64 6.27
N GLN A 276 -13.94 -23.59 7.45
CA GLN A 276 -15.07 -22.71 7.70
C GLN A 276 -14.68 -21.23 7.56
N ARG A 277 -13.54 -20.83 8.12
CA ARG A 277 -13.04 -19.45 8.04
C ARG A 277 -12.65 -19.09 6.60
N ARG A 278 -12.00 -20.02 5.88
CA ARG A 278 -11.56 -19.79 4.50
C ARG A 278 -12.72 -19.56 3.53
N ALA A 279 -13.87 -20.22 3.77
CA ALA A 279 -15.07 -20.06 2.92
C ALA A 279 -15.57 -18.61 2.81
N ALA A 280 -15.28 -17.75 3.79
CA ALA A 280 -15.62 -16.33 3.74
C ALA A 280 -14.83 -15.53 2.67
N PHE A 281 -13.69 -16.07 2.22
CA PHE A 281 -12.82 -15.44 1.22
C PHE A 281 -13.02 -16.00 -0.20
N ASP A 282 -13.89 -16.98 -0.35
CA ASP A 282 -14.21 -17.52 -1.67
C ASP A 282 -15.00 -16.45 -2.44
N LYS A 283 -14.44 -16.01 -3.56
CA LYS A 283 -15.14 -15.08 -4.44
C LYS A 283 -16.42 -15.78 -4.89
N LYS A 284 -17.58 -15.19 -4.60
CA LYS A 284 -18.81 -15.63 -5.26
C LYS A 284 -18.54 -15.55 -6.76
N ALA A 285 -18.74 -16.68 -7.46
CA ALA A 285 -18.66 -16.69 -8.92
C ALA A 285 -19.55 -15.57 -9.48
N PRO A 286 -19.11 -14.86 -10.54
CA PRO A 286 -19.87 -13.77 -11.13
C PRO A 286 -21.23 -14.22 -11.64
#